data_1076992bce99fb37853409352a82d728
#
_entry.id   1076992bce99fb37853409352a82d728
#
_cell.length_a   1.000
_cell.length_b   1.000
_cell.length_c   1.000
_cell.angle_alpha   90.00
_cell.angle_beta   90.00
_cell.angle_gamma   90.00
#
_symmetry.space_group_name_H-M   'P 1'
#
loop_
_entity.id
_entity.type
_entity.pdbx_description
1 polymer ?
#
loop_
_entity_poly.entity_id
_entity_poly.type
_entity_poly.pdbx_seq_one_letter_code
_entity_poly.pdbx_strand_id
1 'polypeptide(L)'
;ETTTGVIRLKSMEKNNKLRFPVVAVNDSETKHLFDNRFGTGQSAMDGVVRATDLLIAGLDVVVIGFGDCGKGVAERAYGMGAKVTVVEPNSVRALEALMHGYEVKSSVNAAKIADVIVSVTGNMHALDKQHFEVMKDGVVLANAGHFDVEINLEVLKNNLSLIHISEPTRQ
;
A
#
# COMPACT_ATOMS: atom_id res chain seq x y z
N GLU A 1 -10.32 -3.76 -15.36
CA GLU A 1 -10.48 -4.33 -14.05
C GLU A 1 -9.12 -4.75 -13.47
N THR A 2 -9.00 -4.91 -12.15
CA THR A 2 -7.75 -5.24 -11.48
C THR A 2 -7.82 -6.64 -10.86
N THR A 3 -6.73 -7.10 -10.22
CA THR A 3 -6.59 -8.45 -9.65
C THR A 3 -7.78 -8.87 -8.78
N THR A 4 -8.30 -7.99 -7.94
CA THR A 4 -9.46 -8.26 -7.08
C THR A 4 -10.72 -8.56 -7.89
N GLY A 5 -10.98 -7.82 -8.96
CA GLY A 5 -12.11 -8.04 -9.86
C GLY A 5 -11.99 -9.37 -10.61
N VAL A 6 -10.79 -9.70 -11.10
CA VAL A 6 -10.53 -10.97 -11.78
C VAL A 6 -10.77 -12.16 -10.85
N ILE A 7 -10.32 -12.09 -9.59
CA ILE A 7 -10.56 -13.14 -8.58
C ILE A 7 -12.07 -13.35 -8.38
N ARG A 8 -12.84 -12.28 -8.27
CA ARG A 8 -14.30 -12.33 -8.11
C ARG A 8 -14.98 -12.94 -9.35
N LEU A 9 -14.59 -12.51 -10.55
CA LEU A 9 -15.14 -13.02 -11.81
C LEU A 9 -14.83 -14.51 -11.97
N LYS A 10 -13.62 -14.97 -11.68
CA LYS A 10 -13.26 -16.40 -11.67
C LYS A 10 -14.10 -17.19 -10.66
N SER A 11 -14.40 -16.61 -9.48
CA SER A 11 -15.29 -17.24 -8.51
C SER A 11 -16.74 -17.32 -9.02
N MET A 12 -17.23 -16.28 -9.71
CA MET A 12 -18.56 -16.29 -10.32
C MET A 12 -18.66 -17.31 -11.43
N GLU A 13 -17.64 -17.45 -12.27
CA GLU A 13 -17.56 -18.46 -13.32
C GLU A 13 -17.63 -19.87 -12.72
N LYS A 14 -16.79 -20.16 -11.73
CA LYS A 14 -16.76 -21.45 -11.03
C LYS A 14 -18.14 -21.83 -10.42
N ASN A 15 -18.90 -20.84 -9.99
CA ASN A 15 -20.23 -21.01 -9.40
C ASN A 15 -21.37 -20.89 -10.43
N ASN A 16 -21.07 -20.89 -11.75
CA ASN A 16 -22.05 -20.72 -12.84
C ASN A 16 -22.92 -19.45 -12.71
N LYS A 17 -22.37 -18.40 -12.13
CA LYS A 17 -23.03 -17.09 -11.95
C LYS A 17 -22.61 -16.06 -12.99
N LEU A 18 -21.57 -16.31 -13.76
CA LEU A 18 -21.09 -15.44 -14.82
C LEU A 18 -22.01 -15.60 -16.03
N ARG A 19 -22.69 -14.52 -16.44
CA ARG A 19 -23.74 -14.54 -17.48
C ARG A 19 -23.26 -14.13 -18.87
N PHE A 20 -22.04 -13.66 -18.99
CA PHE A 20 -21.44 -13.21 -20.24
C PHE A 20 -19.93 -13.46 -20.23
N PRO A 21 -19.29 -13.58 -21.40
CA PRO A 21 -17.85 -13.78 -21.47
C PRO A 21 -17.10 -12.53 -20.99
N VAL A 22 -16.02 -12.75 -20.24
CA VAL A 22 -15.14 -11.69 -19.72
C VAL A 22 -13.69 -12.01 -20.06
N VAL A 23 -12.96 -11.02 -20.54
CA VAL A 23 -11.53 -11.12 -20.81
C VAL A 23 -10.74 -10.49 -19.65
N ALA A 24 -9.89 -11.27 -18.99
CA ALA A 24 -9.08 -10.83 -17.86
C ALA A 24 -7.84 -10.06 -18.34
N VAL A 25 -8.02 -8.85 -18.85
CA VAL A 25 -6.92 -7.98 -19.33
C VAL A 25 -5.89 -7.70 -18.23
N ASN A 26 -6.32 -7.68 -16.97
CA ASN A 26 -5.40 -7.51 -15.83
C ASN A 26 -4.30 -8.57 -15.79
N ASP A 27 -4.57 -9.78 -16.27
CA ASP A 27 -3.61 -10.89 -16.23
C ASP A 27 -2.62 -10.84 -17.41
N SER A 28 -2.74 -9.88 -18.32
CA SER A 28 -1.73 -9.64 -19.35
C SER A 28 -0.48 -8.99 -18.74
N GLU A 29 0.70 -9.43 -19.16
CA GLU A 29 1.99 -8.90 -18.68
C GLU A 29 2.11 -7.38 -18.90
N THR A 30 1.63 -6.90 -20.04
CA THR A 30 1.63 -5.47 -20.38
C THR A 30 0.72 -4.62 -19.49
N LYS A 31 -0.29 -5.21 -18.82
CA LYS A 31 -1.13 -4.48 -17.87
C LYS A 31 -0.50 -4.44 -16.48
N HIS A 32 -0.28 -5.59 -15.85
CA HIS A 32 0.10 -5.58 -14.43
C HIS A 32 1.54 -5.15 -14.18
N LEU A 33 2.48 -5.42 -15.09
CA LEU A 33 3.85 -4.94 -14.98
C LEU A 33 3.97 -3.42 -15.11
N PHE A 34 3.10 -2.78 -15.90
CA PHE A 34 3.18 -1.34 -16.13
C PHE A 34 2.19 -0.56 -15.28
N ASP A 35 0.91 -0.88 -15.34
CA ASP A 35 -0.11 -0.13 -14.62
C ASP A 35 -0.01 -0.33 -13.11
N ASN A 36 0.02 -1.58 -12.63
CA ASN A 36 0.10 -1.85 -11.19
C ASN A 36 1.42 -1.37 -10.57
N ARG A 37 2.53 -1.42 -11.31
CA ARG A 37 3.83 -0.95 -10.82
C ARG A 37 4.00 0.55 -11.00
N PHE A 38 4.06 1.02 -12.23
CA PHE A 38 4.41 2.42 -12.51
C PHE A 38 3.23 3.36 -12.29
N GLY A 39 2.03 2.98 -12.72
CA GLY A 39 0.81 3.78 -12.54
C GLY A 39 0.45 3.93 -11.07
N THR A 40 0.32 2.83 -10.34
CA THR A 40 0.00 2.87 -8.90
C THR A 40 1.11 3.54 -8.10
N GLY A 41 2.38 3.25 -8.38
CA GLY A 41 3.49 3.89 -7.67
C GLY A 41 3.49 5.40 -7.81
N GLN A 42 3.24 5.90 -9.02
CA GLN A 42 3.15 7.34 -9.26
C GLN A 42 1.93 7.95 -8.58
N SER A 43 0.74 7.41 -8.80
CA SER A 43 -0.50 8.00 -8.31
C SER A 43 -0.62 7.95 -6.78
N ALA A 44 -0.13 6.88 -6.13
CA ALA A 44 -0.13 6.77 -4.68
C ALA A 44 0.77 7.85 -4.04
N MET A 45 1.99 8.01 -4.53
CA MET A 45 2.90 9.03 -4.00
C MET A 45 2.45 10.46 -4.34
N ASP A 46 1.87 10.69 -5.53
CA ASP A 46 1.24 11.99 -5.87
C ASP A 46 0.08 12.30 -4.89
N GLY A 47 -0.74 11.30 -4.57
CA GLY A 47 -1.81 11.43 -3.58
C GLY A 47 -1.31 11.79 -2.20
N VAL A 48 -0.24 11.14 -1.72
CA VAL A 48 0.38 11.46 -0.42
C VAL A 48 0.88 12.90 -0.42
N VAL A 49 1.64 13.32 -1.43
CA VAL A 49 2.18 14.70 -1.51
C VAL A 49 1.05 15.73 -1.54
N ARG A 50 0.03 15.54 -2.38
CA ARG A 50 -1.10 16.48 -2.48
C ARG A 50 -1.92 16.60 -1.20
N ALA A 51 -2.07 15.49 -0.47
CA ALA A 51 -2.87 15.49 0.74
C ALA A 51 -2.14 16.07 1.96
N THR A 52 -0.81 16.12 1.93
CA THR A 52 0.00 16.42 3.12
C THR A 52 0.96 17.60 2.95
N ASP A 53 1.26 17.98 1.70
CA ASP A 53 2.31 18.96 1.35
C ASP A 53 3.71 18.60 1.91
N LEU A 54 3.94 17.32 2.24
CA LEU A 54 5.21 16.87 2.78
C LEU A 54 6.32 16.85 1.73
N LEU A 55 7.51 17.29 2.14
CA LEU A 55 8.74 17.03 1.42
C LEU A 55 9.17 15.59 1.69
N ILE A 56 9.05 14.72 0.70
CA ILE A 56 9.32 13.29 0.84
C ILE A 56 10.82 12.99 1.04
N ALA A 57 11.69 13.83 0.51
CA ALA A 57 13.13 13.63 0.63
C ALA A 57 13.59 13.58 2.10
N GLY A 58 14.29 12.52 2.46
CA GLY A 58 14.82 12.27 3.80
C GLY A 58 13.85 11.62 4.78
N LEU A 59 12.56 11.50 4.44
CA LEU A 59 11.57 10.82 5.29
C LEU A 59 11.75 9.30 5.28
N ASP A 60 11.42 8.68 6.40
CA ASP A 60 11.29 7.23 6.52
C ASP A 60 9.92 6.78 5.98
N VAL A 61 9.89 6.28 4.74
CA VAL A 61 8.70 5.78 4.07
C VAL A 61 8.65 4.26 4.20
N VAL A 62 7.61 3.76 4.84
CA VAL A 62 7.35 2.32 4.99
C VAL A 62 6.33 1.86 3.97
N VAL A 63 6.68 0.84 3.19
CA VAL A 63 5.77 0.19 2.24
C VAL A 63 5.42 -1.20 2.75
N ILE A 64 4.13 -1.43 3.04
CA ILE A 64 3.63 -2.73 3.52
C ILE A 64 3.07 -3.52 2.34
N GLY A 65 3.79 -4.57 1.96
CA GLY A 65 3.57 -5.38 0.76
C GLY A 65 4.56 -5.04 -0.36
N PHE A 66 5.14 -6.06 -0.99
CA PHE A 66 6.12 -5.92 -2.08
C PHE A 66 5.73 -6.71 -3.33
N GLY A 67 4.42 -6.68 -3.67
CA GLY A 67 3.90 -7.05 -4.99
C GLY A 67 4.15 -5.94 -6.02
N ASP A 68 3.54 -6.04 -7.21
CA ASP A 68 3.77 -5.05 -8.28
C ASP A 68 3.47 -3.62 -7.83
N CYS A 69 2.35 -3.40 -7.14
CA CYS A 69 2.01 -2.08 -6.60
C CYS A 69 3.03 -1.61 -5.55
N GLY A 70 3.41 -2.49 -4.61
CA GLY A 70 4.38 -2.16 -3.55
C GLY A 70 5.77 -1.85 -4.11
N LYS A 71 6.22 -2.58 -5.12
CA LYS A 71 7.46 -2.28 -5.85
C LYS A 71 7.43 -0.88 -6.45
N GLY A 72 6.32 -0.54 -7.11
CA GLY A 72 6.13 0.78 -7.71
C GLY A 72 6.13 1.91 -6.70
N VAL A 73 5.44 1.74 -5.56
CA VAL A 73 5.42 2.73 -4.48
C VAL A 73 6.82 2.92 -3.87
N ALA A 74 7.52 1.82 -3.57
CA ALA A 74 8.88 1.85 -3.03
C ALA A 74 9.86 2.55 -3.98
N GLU A 75 9.82 2.20 -5.26
CA GLU A 75 10.65 2.79 -6.30
C GLU A 75 10.38 4.30 -6.46
N ARG A 76 9.11 4.71 -6.43
CA ARG A 76 8.74 6.12 -6.53
C ARG A 76 9.16 6.91 -5.29
N ALA A 77 8.91 6.40 -4.09
CA ALA A 77 9.33 7.03 -2.85
C ALA A 77 10.86 7.18 -2.77
N TYR A 78 11.59 6.13 -3.15
CA TYR A 78 13.05 6.15 -3.22
C TYR A 78 13.57 7.21 -4.22
N GLY A 79 12.96 7.25 -5.41
CA GLY A 79 13.28 8.25 -6.45
C GLY A 79 12.98 9.69 -6.01
N MET A 80 12.12 9.91 -5.03
CA MET A 80 11.85 11.21 -4.39
C MET A 80 12.79 11.50 -3.21
N GLY A 81 13.78 10.63 -2.95
CA GLY A 81 14.79 10.82 -1.90
C GLY A 81 14.40 10.29 -0.53
N ALA A 82 13.34 9.47 -0.42
CA ALA A 82 12.97 8.83 0.84
C ALA A 82 13.96 7.71 1.23
N LYS A 83 14.02 7.43 2.53
CA LYS A 83 14.56 6.20 3.08
C LYS A 83 13.43 5.17 3.08
N VAL A 84 13.56 4.14 2.23
CA VAL A 84 12.47 3.15 2.05
C VAL A 84 12.72 1.92 2.90
N THR A 85 11.73 1.57 3.72
CA THR A 85 11.64 0.29 4.44
C THR A 85 10.46 -0.51 3.92
N VAL A 86 10.68 -1.77 3.58
CA VAL A 86 9.66 -2.70 3.08
C VAL A 86 9.27 -3.68 4.19
N VAL A 87 7.98 -3.95 4.29
CA VAL A 87 7.41 -5.03 5.12
C VAL A 87 6.80 -6.07 4.18
N GLU A 88 7.39 -7.25 4.13
CA GLU A 88 6.96 -8.33 3.24
C GLU A 88 7.19 -9.69 3.91
N PRO A 89 6.13 -10.49 4.14
CA PRO A 89 6.27 -11.81 4.76
C PRO A 89 6.84 -12.88 3.82
N ASN A 90 6.73 -12.70 2.50
CA ASN A 90 7.31 -13.62 1.54
C ASN A 90 8.82 -13.41 1.46
N SER A 91 9.60 -14.41 1.84
CA SER A 91 11.07 -14.32 1.92
C SER A 91 11.75 -14.01 0.59
N VAL A 92 11.21 -14.50 -0.53
CA VAL A 92 11.77 -14.22 -1.86
C VAL A 92 11.58 -12.76 -2.24
N ARG A 93 10.38 -12.21 -2.02
CA ARG A 93 10.10 -10.78 -2.25
C ARG A 93 10.85 -9.88 -1.29
N ALA A 94 10.99 -10.31 -0.04
CA ALA A 94 11.80 -9.59 0.95
C ALA A 94 13.27 -9.52 0.53
N LEU A 95 13.83 -10.64 0.03
CA LEU A 95 15.17 -10.67 -0.53
C LEU A 95 15.28 -9.76 -1.78
N GLU A 96 14.29 -9.77 -2.65
CA GLU A 96 14.24 -8.88 -3.80
C GLU A 96 14.26 -7.40 -3.36
N ALA A 97 13.51 -7.02 -2.32
CA ALA A 97 13.53 -5.67 -1.77
C ALA A 97 14.93 -5.27 -1.26
N LEU A 98 15.63 -6.19 -0.57
CA LEU A 98 17.03 -5.97 -0.15
C LEU A 98 17.97 -5.77 -1.35
N MET A 99 17.80 -6.54 -2.44
CA MET A 99 18.60 -6.37 -3.65
C MET A 99 18.36 -5.03 -4.36
N HIS A 100 17.17 -4.44 -4.18
CA HIS A 100 16.86 -3.08 -4.63
C HIS A 100 17.45 -1.98 -3.73
N GLY A 101 18.10 -2.34 -2.62
CA GLY A 101 18.72 -1.40 -1.67
C GLY A 101 17.76 -0.88 -0.61
N TYR A 102 16.59 -1.48 -0.45
CA TYR A 102 15.63 -1.11 0.60
C TYR A 102 15.92 -1.86 1.89
N GLU A 103 15.60 -1.26 3.03
CA GLU A 103 15.57 -1.99 4.29
C GLU A 103 14.34 -2.91 4.34
N VAL A 104 14.48 -4.06 5.02
CA VAL A 104 13.36 -4.96 5.31
C VAL A 104 13.24 -5.16 6.80
N LYS A 105 12.05 -4.91 7.35
CA LYS A 105 11.77 -5.03 8.78
C LYS A 105 10.44 -5.74 9.02
N SER A 106 10.24 -6.23 10.26
CA SER A 106 8.91 -6.64 10.71
C SER A 106 7.98 -5.43 10.78
N SER A 107 6.68 -5.64 10.62
CA SER A 107 5.67 -4.57 10.55
C SER A 107 5.72 -3.62 11.76
N VAL A 108 5.84 -4.17 12.98
CA VAL A 108 5.93 -3.39 14.21
C VAL A 108 7.22 -2.57 14.28
N ASN A 109 8.36 -3.14 13.87
CA ASN A 109 9.62 -2.40 13.88
C ASN A 109 9.69 -1.32 12.79
N ALA A 110 9.06 -1.56 11.65
CA ALA A 110 8.90 -0.55 10.61
C ALA A 110 7.98 0.59 11.05
N ALA A 111 6.86 0.28 11.74
CA ALA A 111 5.93 1.28 12.25
C ALA A 111 6.58 2.28 13.23
N LYS A 112 7.55 1.85 14.04
CA LYS A 112 8.26 2.71 15.00
C LYS A 112 9.06 3.85 14.36
N ILE A 113 9.56 3.64 13.16
CA ILE A 113 10.47 4.59 12.51
C ILE A 113 9.78 5.42 11.43
N ALA A 114 8.60 5.02 11.01
CA ALA A 114 7.91 5.59 9.86
C ALA A 114 7.50 7.05 10.07
N ASP A 115 7.68 7.87 9.06
CA ASP A 115 7.04 9.17 8.88
C ASP A 115 5.81 9.06 7.97
N VAL A 116 5.88 8.16 6.97
CA VAL A 116 4.77 7.79 6.08
C VAL A 116 4.69 6.28 5.97
N ILE A 117 3.49 5.73 6.07
CA ILE A 117 3.22 4.31 5.82
C ILE A 117 2.23 4.19 4.66
N VAL A 118 2.59 3.41 3.64
CA VAL A 118 1.71 3.09 2.52
C VAL A 118 1.42 1.60 2.52
N SER A 119 0.15 1.21 2.75
CA SER A 119 -0.27 -0.19 2.66
C SER A 119 -0.72 -0.54 1.25
N VAL A 120 -0.25 -1.69 0.73
CA VAL A 120 -0.52 -2.18 -0.64
C VAL A 120 -0.63 -3.71 -0.68
N THR A 121 -1.18 -4.32 0.36
CA THR A 121 -1.23 -5.77 0.53
C THR A 121 -2.47 -6.41 -0.07
N GLY A 122 -3.58 -5.69 -0.12
CA GLY A 122 -4.91 -6.23 -0.38
C GLY A 122 -5.47 -7.10 0.76
N ASN A 123 -4.78 -7.17 1.91
CA ASN A 123 -5.17 -7.98 3.07
C ASN A 123 -5.85 -7.14 4.14
N MET A 124 -6.78 -7.77 4.86
CA MET A 124 -7.46 -7.13 5.98
C MET A 124 -6.46 -6.88 7.14
N HIS A 125 -6.55 -5.70 7.76
CA HIS A 125 -5.84 -5.32 8.97
C HIS A 125 -4.30 -5.49 8.88
N ALA A 126 -3.72 -5.13 7.75
CA ALA A 126 -2.26 -5.05 7.60
C ALA A 126 -1.65 -4.06 8.61
N LEU A 127 -2.41 -3.03 8.97
CA LEU A 127 -2.15 -2.13 10.10
C LEU A 127 -3.27 -2.28 11.15
N ASP A 128 -2.86 -2.58 12.40
CA ASP A 128 -3.76 -2.82 13.52
C ASP A 128 -3.15 -2.25 14.82
N LYS A 129 -3.82 -2.43 15.94
CA LYS A 129 -3.53 -1.90 17.27
C LYS A 129 -2.04 -1.90 17.61
N GLN A 130 -1.37 -3.05 17.46
CA GLN A 130 0.04 -3.22 17.77
C GLN A 130 0.98 -2.27 16.99
N HIS A 131 0.55 -1.79 15.84
CA HIS A 131 1.30 -0.84 15.04
C HIS A 131 1.03 0.59 15.51
N PHE A 132 -0.24 0.91 15.78
CA PHE A 132 -0.64 2.25 16.22
C PHE A 132 -0.04 2.63 17.57
N GLU A 133 0.12 1.66 18.48
CA GLU A 133 0.72 1.86 19.81
C GLU A 133 2.21 2.25 19.78
N VAL A 134 2.89 2.01 18.66
CA VAL A 134 4.34 2.24 18.54
C VAL A 134 4.71 3.28 17.48
N MET A 135 3.75 3.78 16.73
CA MET A 135 3.96 4.80 15.71
C MET A 135 4.37 6.14 16.32
N LYS A 136 5.06 6.94 15.53
CA LYS A 136 5.34 8.33 15.88
C LYS A 136 4.07 9.18 15.85
N ASP A 137 4.01 10.22 16.65
CA ASP A 137 3.01 11.27 16.48
C ASP A 137 3.18 11.94 15.12
N GLY A 138 2.06 12.18 14.42
CA GLY A 138 2.06 12.82 13.12
C GLY A 138 2.41 11.90 11.95
N VAL A 139 2.53 10.56 12.17
CA VAL A 139 2.73 9.63 11.06
C VAL A 139 1.57 9.69 10.07
N VAL A 140 1.89 9.71 8.78
CA VAL A 140 0.89 9.68 7.72
C VAL A 140 0.61 8.24 7.33
N LEU A 141 -0.67 7.85 7.36
CA LEU A 141 -1.14 6.55 6.91
C LEU A 141 -1.86 6.68 5.57
N ALA A 142 -1.39 5.96 4.57
CA ALA A 142 -2.00 5.91 3.25
C ALA A 142 -2.29 4.47 2.84
N ASN A 143 -3.44 4.26 2.20
CA ASN A 143 -3.79 2.98 1.61
C ASN A 143 -3.83 3.10 0.10
N ALA A 144 -2.94 2.39 -0.59
CA ALA A 144 -2.94 2.27 -2.05
C ALA A 144 -3.51 0.92 -2.52
N GLY A 145 -3.99 0.09 -1.59
CA GLY A 145 -4.72 -1.14 -1.90
C GLY A 145 -6.16 -0.87 -2.36
N HIS A 146 -6.84 -1.94 -2.80
CA HIS A 146 -8.17 -1.81 -3.39
C HIS A 146 -9.27 -1.49 -2.37
N PHE A 147 -9.12 -1.94 -1.12
CA PHE A 147 -10.09 -1.77 -0.05
C PHE A 147 -9.49 -1.01 1.14
N ASP A 148 -10.31 -0.26 1.84
CA ASP A 148 -9.98 0.46 3.07
C ASP A 148 -9.71 -0.45 4.27
N VAL A 149 -10.02 -1.73 4.16
CA VAL A 149 -9.85 -2.74 5.22
C VAL A 149 -8.40 -3.05 5.62
N GLU A 150 -7.42 -2.57 4.86
CA GLU A 150 -6.00 -2.76 5.20
C GLU A 150 -5.60 -2.04 6.48
N ILE A 151 -6.22 -0.91 6.76
CA ILE A 151 -6.03 -0.14 7.99
C ILE A 151 -7.25 -0.38 8.88
N ASN A 152 -7.04 -0.87 10.10
CA ASN A 152 -8.13 -1.06 11.06
C ASN A 152 -8.60 0.30 11.61
N LEU A 153 -9.53 0.94 10.87
CA LEU A 153 -10.03 2.28 11.18
C LEU A 153 -10.79 2.35 12.51
N GLU A 154 -11.44 1.27 12.95
CA GLU A 154 -12.14 1.23 14.23
C GLU A 154 -11.16 1.35 15.38
N VAL A 155 -10.09 0.55 15.34
CA VAL A 155 -9.05 0.60 16.36
C VAL A 155 -8.29 1.93 16.29
N LEU A 156 -8.02 2.42 15.09
CA LEU A 156 -7.35 3.71 14.89
C LEU A 156 -8.15 4.85 15.54
N LYS A 157 -9.45 4.95 15.27
CA LYS A 157 -10.33 5.99 15.84
C LYS A 157 -10.42 5.93 17.36
N ASN A 158 -10.38 4.74 17.94
CA ASN A 158 -10.45 4.56 19.40
C ASN A 158 -9.15 4.86 20.13
N ASN A 159 -8.01 4.81 19.44
CA ASN A 159 -6.68 5.02 20.04
C ASN A 159 -6.08 6.41 19.78
N LEU A 160 -6.72 7.22 18.94
CA LEU A 160 -6.21 8.52 18.58
C LEU A 160 -7.04 9.65 19.18
N SER A 161 -6.37 10.59 19.80
CA SER A 161 -6.88 11.95 19.97
C SER A 161 -6.86 12.63 18.59
N LEU A 162 -7.94 12.46 17.81
CA LEU A 162 -8.05 13.01 16.46
C LEU A 162 -8.16 14.54 16.51
N ILE A 163 -7.07 15.23 16.23
CA ILE A 163 -7.06 16.69 16.16
C ILE A 163 -7.50 17.18 14.77
N HIS A 164 -7.27 16.42 13.70
CA HIS A 164 -7.73 16.74 12.34
C HIS A 164 -8.08 15.46 11.56
N ILE A 165 -9.33 15.38 11.09
CA ILE A 165 -9.73 14.51 9.99
C ILE A 165 -9.96 15.42 8.79
N SER A 166 -9.06 15.42 7.81
CA SER A 166 -9.38 15.92 6.50
C SER A 166 -10.06 14.79 5.72
N GLU A 167 -11.37 14.86 5.53
CA GLU A 167 -12.02 13.99 4.56
C GLU A 167 -11.51 14.35 3.16
N PRO A 168 -11.18 13.34 2.32
CA PRO A 168 -10.87 13.63 0.93
C PRO A 168 -12.13 14.23 0.30
N THR A 169 -12.04 15.48 -0.12
CA THR A 169 -13.07 16.10 -0.94
C THR A 169 -13.21 15.29 -2.24
N ARG A 170 -14.31 14.56 -2.34
CA ARG A 170 -14.73 13.98 -3.63
C ARG A 170 -14.96 15.14 -4.60
N GLN A 171 -14.11 15.28 -5.58
CA GLN A 171 -14.42 15.97 -6.84
C GLN A 171 -14.89 14.96 -7.86
#